data_d9bcb65e7bbb6847b8afd3bf69a975f1
#
_entry.id   d9bcb65e7bbb6847b8afd3bf69a975f1
#
_cell.length_a   1.000
_cell.length_b   1.000
_cell.length_c   1.000
_cell.angle_alpha   90.00
_cell.angle_beta   90.00
_cell.angle_gamma   90.00
#
_symmetry.space_group_name_H-M   'P 1'
#
loop_
_entity.id
_entity.type
_entity.pdbx_description
1 polymer ?
#
loop_
_entity_poly.entity_id
_entity_poly.type
_entity_poly.pdbx_seq_one_letter_code
_entity_poly.pdbx_strand_id
1 'polypeptide(L)'
;MQSKTNNLLNIASELCEDGKFVDALKCYDEILNIEPNSTKANIDKGVTLQNLEHISQAIQMYKNVLNTEPENIDALINMGSALHTLGKYTDAISYYNIVLRLDKKNILALTYKGLSLGESGDISMAIKYFTKALSIDCDYDLAQISLNTAKKFMRSN
;
A
#
# COMPACT_ATOMS: atom_id res chain seq x y z
N MET A 1 11.02 19.21 20.35
CA MET A 1 11.01 17.81 19.82
C MET A 1 10.25 17.73 18.47
N GLN A 2 9.03 18.19 18.40
CA GLN A 2 8.18 18.15 17.17
C GLN A 2 8.81 18.84 15.93
N SER A 3 9.59 19.92 16.13
CA SER A 3 10.33 20.57 15.03
C SER A 3 11.47 19.68 14.47
N LYS A 4 12.13 18.86 15.30
CA LYS A 4 13.21 17.97 14.87
C LYS A 4 12.66 16.79 14.08
N THR A 5 11.60 16.15 14.56
CA THR A 5 10.96 15.01 13.86
C THR A 5 10.37 15.43 12.52
N ASN A 6 9.72 16.61 12.45
CA ASN A 6 9.23 17.14 11.18
C ASN A 6 10.35 17.42 10.18
N ASN A 7 11.48 17.98 10.62
CA ASN A 7 12.63 18.21 9.76
C ASN A 7 13.20 16.88 9.23
N LEU A 8 13.33 15.87 10.08
CA LEU A 8 13.79 14.54 9.68
C LEU A 8 12.84 13.86 8.70
N LEU A 9 11.51 14.03 8.85
CA LEU A 9 10.53 13.53 7.89
C LEU A 9 10.71 14.17 6.51
N ASN A 10 10.95 15.48 6.44
CA ASN A 10 11.18 16.17 5.18
C ASN A 10 12.47 15.68 4.51
N ILE A 11 13.57 15.58 5.27
CA ILE A 11 14.84 15.05 4.76
C ILE A 11 14.67 13.61 4.25
N ALA A 12 13.95 12.77 4.99
CA ALA A 12 13.69 11.38 4.57
C ALA A 12 12.88 11.31 3.27
N SER A 13 11.88 12.20 3.10
CA SER A 13 11.10 12.30 1.87
C SER A 13 11.98 12.68 0.67
N GLU A 14 12.81 13.72 0.80
CA GLU A 14 13.76 14.14 -0.24
C GLU A 14 14.75 13.00 -0.59
N LEU A 15 15.26 12.29 0.41
CA LEU A 15 16.14 11.13 0.20
C LEU A 15 15.44 10.00 -0.56
N CYS A 16 14.14 9.75 -0.28
CA CYS A 16 13.34 8.77 -1.02
C CYS A 16 13.13 9.19 -2.48
N GLU A 17 12.85 10.47 -2.74
CA GLU A 17 12.71 11.02 -4.09
C GLU A 17 14.02 10.89 -4.90
N ASP A 18 15.17 11.06 -4.23
CA ASP A 18 16.51 10.84 -4.81
C ASP A 18 16.88 9.34 -4.95
N GLY A 19 16.05 8.40 -4.50
CA GLY A 19 16.35 6.97 -4.49
C GLY A 19 17.34 6.54 -3.41
N LYS A 20 17.69 7.41 -2.47
CA LYS A 20 18.63 7.17 -1.36
C LYS A 20 17.91 6.49 -0.17
N PHE A 21 17.26 5.38 -0.43
CA PHE A 21 16.39 4.68 0.53
C PHE A 21 17.11 4.29 1.83
N VAL A 22 18.37 3.85 1.75
CA VAL A 22 19.17 3.46 2.94
C VAL A 22 19.40 4.64 3.89
N ASP A 23 19.63 5.84 3.35
CA ASP A 23 19.81 7.04 4.16
C ASP A 23 18.48 7.55 4.71
N ALA A 24 17.40 7.43 3.94
CA ALA A 24 16.03 7.70 4.44
C ALA A 24 15.68 6.82 5.63
N LEU A 25 16.03 5.52 5.61
CA LEU A 25 15.80 4.61 6.75
C LEU A 25 16.48 5.09 8.03
N LYS A 26 17.68 5.68 7.96
CA LYS A 26 18.37 6.25 9.15
C LYS A 26 17.57 7.40 9.77
N CYS A 27 16.99 8.26 8.93
CA CYS A 27 16.12 9.34 9.41
C CYS A 27 14.87 8.80 10.10
N TYR A 28 14.21 7.78 9.52
CA TYR A 28 13.06 7.16 10.16
C TYR A 28 13.43 6.45 11.46
N ASP A 29 14.60 5.80 11.54
CA ASP A 29 15.09 5.19 12.78
C ASP A 29 15.28 6.25 13.88
N GLU A 30 15.85 7.41 13.54
CA GLU A 30 16.01 8.51 14.49
C GLU A 30 14.66 9.05 14.97
N ILE A 31 13.67 9.18 14.06
CA ILE A 31 12.33 9.62 14.42
C ILE A 31 11.69 8.60 15.37
N LEU A 32 11.74 7.31 15.04
CA LEU A 32 11.12 6.26 15.84
C LEU A 32 11.81 6.00 17.18
N ASN A 33 13.07 6.39 17.33
CA ASN A 33 13.75 6.43 18.63
C ASN A 33 13.21 7.55 19.53
N ILE A 34 12.72 8.65 18.95
CA ILE A 34 12.13 9.78 19.70
C ILE A 34 10.62 9.56 19.92
N GLU A 35 9.94 9.10 18.89
CA GLU A 35 8.49 8.91 18.81
C GLU A 35 8.15 7.51 18.24
N PRO A 36 8.23 6.44 19.07
CA PRO A 36 8.07 5.05 18.58
C PRO A 36 6.73 4.78 17.89
N ASN A 37 5.68 5.50 18.26
CA ASN A 37 4.33 5.37 17.73
C ASN A 37 4.02 6.40 16.62
N SER A 38 5.03 7.06 16.06
CA SER A 38 4.81 7.99 14.94
C SER A 38 4.21 7.23 13.76
N THR A 39 2.92 7.44 13.50
CA THR A 39 2.17 6.80 12.41
C THR A 39 2.83 7.07 11.08
N LYS A 40 3.13 8.34 10.79
CA LYS A 40 3.78 8.73 9.54
C LYS A 40 5.15 8.07 9.34
N ALA A 41 6.01 8.10 10.36
CA ALA A 41 7.34 7.49 10.27
C ALA A 41 7.28 5.98 10.08
N ASN A 42 6.37 5.27 10.76
CA ASN A 42 6.17 3.84 10.57
C ASN A 42 5.67 3.52 9.14
N ILE A 43 4.69 4.28 8.61
CA ILE A 43 4.17 4.06 7.24
C ILE A 43 5.27 4.33 6.22
N ASP A 44 5.91 5.50 6.26
CA ASP A 44 6.92 5.90 5.28
C ASP A 44 8.15 4.98 5.31
N LYS A 45 8.59 4.55 6.51
CA LYS A 45 9.64 3.54 6.65
C LYS A 45 9.22 2.20 6.04
N GLY A 46 7.97 1.79 6.26
CA GLY A 46 7.42 0.57 5.67
C GLY A 46 7.44 0.61 4.14
N VAL A 47 7.01 1.72 3.53
CA VAL A 47 7.06 1.93 2.08
C VAL A 47 8.50 1.91 1.57
N THR A 48 9.42 2.58 2.28
CA THR A 48 10.86 2.58 1.92
C THR A 48 11.46 1.18 1.98
N LEU A 49 11.08 0.37 2.98
CA LEU A 49 11.48 -1.03 3.11
C LEU A 49 10.91 -1.91 1.98
N GLN A 50 9.68 -1.65 1.52
CA GLN A 50 9.12 -2.35 0.35
C GLN A 50 9.91 -2.03 -0.92
N ASN A 51 10.32 -0.77 -1.12
CA ASN A 51 11.15 -0.38 -2.26
C ASN A 51 12.53 -1.06 -2.25
N LEU A 52 13.01 -1.44 -1.07
CA LEU A 52 14.24 -2.23 -0.89
C LEU A 52 13.98 -3.75 -0.85
N GLU A 53 12.78 -4.21 -1.17
CA GLU A 53 12.35 -5.62 -1.13
C GLU A 53 12.39 -6.26 0.27
N HIS A 54 12.51 -5.47 1.32
CA HIS A 54 12.50 -5.91 2.72
C HIS A 54 11.06 -6.07 3.24
N ILE A 55 10.24 -6.87 2.54
CA ILE A 55 8.78 -6.92 2.73
C ILE A 55 8.37 -7.35 4.15
N SER A 56 9.09 -8.29 4.75
CA SER A 56 8.77 -8.74 6.12
C SER A 56 8.97 -7.64 7.16
N GLN A 57 9.97 -6.78 6.97
CA GLN A 57 10.21 -5.64 7.85
C GLN A 57 9.16 -4.53 7.62
N ALA A 58 8.75 -4.30 6.36
CA ALA A 58 7.67 -3.36 6.04
C ALA A 58 6.36 -3.77 6.74
N ILE A 59 6.00 -5.06 6.68
CA ILE A 59 4.82 -5.60 7.36
C ILE A 59 4.87 -5.29 8.88
N GLN A 60 6.05 -5.37 9.51
CA GLN A 60 6.17 -5.05 10.93
C GLN A 60 5.88 -3.57 11.20
N MET A 61 6.33 -2.67 10.31
CA MET A 61 6.04 -1.23 10.44
C MET A 61 4.53 -0.95 10.34
N TYR A 62 3.85 -1.57 9.38
CA TYR A 62 2.39 -1.42 9.26
C TYR A 62 1.63 -2.02 10.44
N LYS A 63 2.09 -3.16 11.00
CA LYS A 63 1.52 -3.73 12.21
C LYS A 63 1.63 -2.78 13.40
N ASN A 64 2.75 -2.09 13.55
CA ASN A 64 2.92 -1.11 14.63
C ASN A 64 1.83 -0.03 14.56
N VAL A 65 1.54 0.49 13.37
CA VAL A 65 0.45 1.46 13.17
C VAL A 65 -0.91 0.84 13.48
N LEU A 66 -1.21 -0.34 12.94
CA LEU A 66 -2.52 -0.98 13.10
C LEU A 66 -2.80 -1.44 14.53
N ASN A 67 -1.77 -1.60 15.37
CA ASN A 67 -1.94 -1.87 16.80
C ASN A 67 -2.52 -0.67 17.56
N THR A 68 -2.21 0.55 17.14
CA THR A 68 -2.70 1.79 17.77
C THR A 68 -3.85 2.41 17.01
N GLU A 69 -3.88 2.25 15.70
CA GLU A 69 -4.86 2.80 14.77
C GLU A 69 -5.40 1.68 13.85
N PRO A 70 -6.30 0.78 14.35
CA PRO A 70 -6.75 -0.40 13.58
C PRO A 70 -7.49 -0.07 12.27
N GLU A 71 -8.00 1.15 12.13
CA GLU A 71 -8.73 1.63 10.95
C GLU A 71 -7.92 2.61 10.10
N ASN A 72 -6.61 2.70 10.31
CA ASN A 72 -5.75 3.56 9.49
C ASN A 72 -5.71 3.03 8.06
N ILE A 73 -6.35 3.77 7.14
CA ILE A 73 -6.55 3.36 5.75
C ILE A 73 -5.21 3.16 5.03
N ASP A 74 -4.24 4.06 5.23
CA ASP A 74 -2.94 3.97 4.58
C ASP A 74 -2.17 2.72 5.03
N ALA A 75 -2.16 2.44 6.33
CA ALA A 75 -1.53 1.25 6.88
C ALA A 75 -2.21 -0.04 6.38
N LEU A 76 -3.55 -0.06 6.29
CA LEU A 76 -4.31 -1.20 5.76
C LEU A 76 -4.01 -1.45 4.28
N ILE A 77 -3.96 -0.40 3.45
CA ILE A 77 -3.64 -0.52 2.02
C ILE A 77 -2.21 -1.03 1.85
N ASN A 78 -1.25 -0.44 2.55
CA ASN A 78 0.15 -0.83 2.46
C ASN A 78 0.39 -2.26 2.99
N MET A 79 -0.31 -2.67 4.05
CA MET A 79 -0.29 -4.06 4.53
C MET A 79 -0.80 -5.02 3.44
N GLY A 80 -1.93 -4.71 2.80
CA GLY A 80 -2.45 -5.49 1.69
C GLY A 80 -1.47 -5.56 0.52
N SER A 81 -0.83 -4.44 0.15
CA SER A 81 0.19 -4.38 -0.89
C SER A 81 1.40 -5.26 -0.58
N ALA A 82 1.91 -5.20 0.64
CA ALA A 82 3.03 -6.03 1.08
C ALA A 82 2.69 -7.53 1.04
N LEU A 83 1.47 -7.91 1.45
CA LEU A 83 0.98 -9.29 1.38
C LEU A 83 0.79 -9.75 -0.07
N HIS A 84 0.29 -8.88 -0.95
CA HIS A 84 0.19 -9.17 -2.38
C HIS A 84 1.58 -9.47 -2.97
N THR A 85 2.58 -8.66 -2.66
CA THR A 85 3.98 -8.89 -3.10
C THR A 85 4.54 -10.23 -2.64
N LEU A 86 4.11 -10.73 -1.47
CA LEU A 86 4.45 -12.08 -0.99
C LEU A 86 3.61 -13.20 -1.60
N GLY A 87 2.73 -12.92 -2.56
CA GLY A 87 1.80 -13.89 -3.14
C GLY A 87 0.66 -14.33 -2.22
N LYS A 88 0.48 -13.66 -1.07
CA LYS A 88 -0.59 -13.93 -0.10
C LYS A 88 -1.87 -13.18 -0.48
N TYR A 89 -2.40 -13.49 -1.64
CA TYR A 89 -3.50 -12.73 -2.26
C TYR A 89 -4.77 -12.72 -1.42
N THR A 90 -5.15 -13.85 -0.81
CA THR A 90 -6.33 -13.94 0.06
C THR A 90 -6.22 -13.04 1.28
N ASP A 91 -5.05 -12.99 1.90
CA ASP A 91 -4.79 -12.12 3.04
C ASP A 91 -4.83 -10.65 2.61
N ALA A 92 -4.19 -10.31 1.48
CA ALA A 92 -4.23 -8.97 0.91
C ALA A 92 -5.68 -8.49 0.67
N ILE A 93 -6.51 -9.34 0.03
CA ILE A 93 -7.93 -9.06 -0.22
C ILE A 93 -8.68 -8.79 1.08
N SER A 94 -8.35 -9.47 2.17
CA SER A 94 -8.98 -9.25 3.48
C SER A 94 -8.72 -7.84 4.00
N TYR A 95 -7.50 -7.32 3.86
CA TYR A 95 -7.17 -5.95 4.23
C TYR A 95 -7.89 -4.92 3.35
N TYR A 96 -7.93 -5.11 2.03
CA TYR A 96 -8.70 -4.23 1.14
C TYR A 96 -10.20 -4.26 1.43
N ASN A 97 -10.75 -5.39 1.87
CA ASN A 97 -12.13 -5.47 2.31
C ASN A 97 -12.39 -4.61 3.57
N ILE A 98 -11.44 -4.51 4.49
CA ILE A 98 -11.55 -3.62 5.64
C ILE A 98 -11.62 -2.17 5.15
N VAL A 99 -10.70 -1.76 4.27
CA VAL A 99 -10.70 -0.41 3.68
C VAL A 99 -12.03 -0.11 2.99
N LEU A 100 -12.54 -1.05 2.18
CA LEU A 100 -13.80 -0.85 1.45
C LEU A 100 -15.07 -0.86 2.33
N ARG A 101 -14.99 -1.33 3.56
CA ARG A 101 -16.05 -1.14 4.57
C ARG A 101 -16.03 0.28 5.15
N LEU A 102 -14.83 0.85 5.34
CA LEU A 102 -14.64 2.21 5.85
C LEU A 102 -14.91 3.25 4.76
N ASP A 103 -14.38 3.02 3.57
CA ASP A 103 -14.54 3.87 2.40
C ASP A 103 -14.86 3.03 1.15
N LYS A 104 -16.14 2.94 0.82
CA LYS A 104 -16.65 2.16 -0.32
C LYS A 104 -16.16 2.65 -1.68
N LYS A 105 -15.66 3.89 -1.75
CA LYS A 105 -15.18 4.53 -2.97
C LYS A 105 -13.66 4.65 -3.03
N ASN A 106 -12.94 3.99 -2.13
CA ASN A 106 -11.49 4.02 -2.13
C ASN A 106 -10.93 3.35 -3.39
N ILE A 107 -10.44 4.16 -4.32
CA ILE A 107 -9.99 3.73 -5.65
C ILE A 107 -8.79 2.78 -5.54
N LEU A 108 -7.84 3.08 -4.65
CA LEU A 108 -6.65 2.25 -4.41
C LEU A 108 -7.06 0.85 -3.93
N ALA A 109 -7.93 0.78 -2.92
CA ALA A 109 -8.40 -0.51 -2.38
C ALA A 109 -9.19 -1.31 -3.42
N LEU A 110 -10.03 -0.66 -4.26
CA LEU A 110 -10.73 -1.33 -5.35
C LEU A 110 -9.74 -1.90 -6.36
N THR A 111 -8.76 -1.11 -6.78
CA THR A 111 -7.79 -1.50 -7.80
C THR A 111 -6.87 -2.60 -7.30
N TYR A 112 -6.28 -2.47 -6.11
CA TYR A 112 -5.37 -3.47 -5.53
C TYR A 112 -6.09 -4.77 -5.18
N LYS A 113 -7.37 -4.70 -4.77
CA LYS A 113 -8.20 -5.90 -4.63
C LYS A 113 -8.41 -6.58 -5.98
N GLY A 114 -8.67 -5.82 -7.05
CA GLY A 114 -8.75 -6.34 -8.41
C GLY A 114 -7.46 -7.04 -8.84
N LEU A 115 -6.30 -6.43 -8.58
CA LEU A 115 -5.00 -7.04 -8.86
C LEU A 115 -4.82 -8.37 -8.13
N SER A 116 -5.10 -8.40 -6.82
CA SER A 116 -4.96 -9.63 -6.01
C SER A 116 -5.94 -10.73 -6.45
N LEU A 117 -7.15 -10.38 -6.87
CA LEU A 117 -8.11 -11.32 -7.46
C LEU A 117 -7.60 -11.87 -8.80
N GLY A 118 -7.04 -11.01 -9.65
CA GLY A 118 -6.45 -11.41 -10.92
C GLY A 118 -5.32 -12.42 -10.74
N GLU A 119 -4.37 -12.13 -9.85
CA GLU A 119 -3.24 -13.02 -9.52
C GLU A 119 -3.69 -14.33 -8.86
N SER A 120 -4.80 -14.32 -8.12
CA SER A 120 -5.39 -15.54 -7.54
C SER A 120 -6.22 -16.36 -8.53
N GLY A 121 -6.36 -15.89 -9.79
CA GLY A 121 -7.08 -16.56 -10.87
C GLY A 121 -8.53 -16.14 -11.07
N ASP A 122 -9.09 -15.28 -10.21
CA ASP A 122 -10.47 -14.78 -10.39
C ASP A 122 -10.51 -13.53 -11.28
N ILE A 123 -10.20 -13.74 -12.57
CA ILE A 123 -10.16 -12.67 -13.58
C ILE A 123 -11.51 -11.97 -13.73
N SER A 124 -12.61 -12.72 -13.62
CA SER A 124 -13.95 -12.17 -13.74
C SER A 124 -14.25 -11.13 -12.63
N MET A 125 -13.89 -11.44 -11.39
CA MET A 125 -14.04 -10.50 -10.28
C MET A 125 -13.04 -9.35 -10.37
N ALA A 126 -11.80 -9.60 -10.81
CA ALA A 126 -10.82 -8.55 -11.05
C ALA A 126 -11.36 -7.47 -11.99
N ILE A 127 -11.94 -7.87 -13.12
CA ILE A 127 -12.59 -6.97 -14.10
C ILE A 127 -13.68 -6.11 -13.43
N LYS A 128 -14.52 -6.72 -12.58
CA LYS A 128 -15.58 -5.98 -11.87
C LYS A 128 -15.00 -4.89 -10.96
N TYR A 129 -13.92 -5.20 -10.23
CA TYR A 129 -13.30 -4.24 -9.33
C TYR A 129 -12.56 -3.12 -10.07
N PHE A 130 -11.86 -3.39 -11.17
CA PHE A 130 -11.27 -2.36 -12.02
C PHE A 130 -12.34 -1.45 -12.64
N THR A 131 -13.43 -2.04 -13.14
CA THR A 131 -14.56 -1.27 -13.70
C THR A 131 -15.18 -0.37 -12.63
N LYS A 132 -15.30 -0.87 -11.39
CA LYS A 132 -15.82 -0.07 -10.28
C LYS A 132 -14.87 1.08 -9.92
N ALA A 133 -13.56 0.87 -9.90
CA ALA A 133 -12.59 1.93 -9.69
C ALA A 133 -12.72 3.02 -10.75
N LEU A 134 -12.79 2.63 -12.03
CA LEU A 134 -12.94 3.55 -13.17
C LEU A 134 -14.30 4.25 -13.22
N SER A 135 -15.33 3.72 -12.58
CA SER A 135 -16.60 4.44 -12.44
C SER A 135 -16.54 5.59 -11.45
N ILE A 136 -15.50 5.64 -10.59
CA ILE A 136 -15.25 6.71 -9.62
C ILE A 136 -14.25 7.70 -10.20
N ASP A 137 -13.17 7.22 -10.81
CA ASP A 137 -12.16 8.00 -11.50
C ASP A 137 -11.83 7.31 -12.83
N CYS A 138 -12.35 7.88 -13.92
CA CYS A 138 -12.20 7.31 -15.28
C CYS A 138 -10.77 7.43 -15.82
N ASP A 139 -9.96 8.32 -15.26
CA ASP A 139 -8.59 8.62 -15.68
C ASP A 139 -7.54 7.89 -14.81
N TYR A 140 -7.96 7.00 -13.91
CA TYR A 140 -7.03 6.26 -13.06
C TYR A 140 -6.30 5.17 -13.85
N ASP A 141 -5.11 5.51 -14.34
CA ASP A 141 -4.29 4.71 -15.27
C ASP A 141 -4.09 3.27 -14.84
N LEU A 142 -3.75 3.02 -13.57
CA LEU A 142 -3.49 1.67 -13.08
C LEU A 142 -4.70 0.75 -13.26
N ALA A 143 -5.90 1.23 -12.93
CA ALA A 143 -7.13 0.45 -13.11
C ALA A 143 -7.43 0.25 -14.60
N GLN A 144 -7.19 1.25 -15.45
CA GLN A 144 -7.42 1.15 -16.89
C GLN A 144 -6.49 0.12 -17.54
N ILE A 145 -5.19 0.17 -17.24
CA ILE A 145 -4.19 -0.77 -17.76
C ILE A 145 -4.54 -2.19 -17.29
N SER A 146 -4.84 -2.36 -16.00
CA SER A 146 -5.18 -3.66 -15.40
C SER A 146 -6.47 -4.25 -16.00
N LEU A 147 -7.49 -3.41 -16.23
CA LEU A 147 -8.74 -3.83 -16.87
C LEU A 147 -8.49 -4.34 -18.30
N ASN A 148 -7.70 -3.61 -19.06
CA ASN A 148 -7.38 -3.99 -20.45
C ASN A 148 -6.60 -5.32 -20.48
N THR A 149 -5.65 -5.50 -19.60
CA THR A 149 -4.87 -6.73 -19.45
C THR A 149 -5.77 -7.91 -19.09
N ALA A 150 -6.64 -7.76 -18.08
CA ALA A 150 -7.56 -8.80 -17.66
C ALA A 150 -8.54 -9.20 -18.77
N LYS A 151 -9.10 -8.22 -19.51
CA LYS A 151 -9.98 -8.49 -20.65
C LYS A 151 -9.27 -9.22 -21.79
N LYS A 152 -8.00 -8.87 -22.06
CA LYS A 152 -7.19 -9.56 -23.08
C LYS A 152 -6.96 -11.00 -22.67
N PHE A 153 -6.61 -11.26 -21.42
CA PHE A 153 -6.41 -12.61 -20.90
C PHE A 153 -7.68 -13.48 -21.03
N MET A 154 -8.86 -12.94 -20.69
CA MET A 154 -10.14 -13.65 -20.84
C MET A 154 -10.52 -14.00 -22.28
N ARG A 155 -10.03 -13.24 -23.27
CA ARG A 155 -10.33 -13.51 -24.69
C ARG A 155 -9.39 -14.54 -25.31
N SER A 156 -8.24 -14.78 -24.66
CA SER A 156 -7.19 -15.68 -25.16
C SER A 156 -7.30 -17.10 -24.60
N ASN A 157 -8.16 -17.28 -23.60
CA ASN A 157 -8.48 -18.57 -22.97
C ASN A 157 -9.96 -18.92 -23.15
#